data_a5582ce733a993d8d50ce0e30c96042d
#
_entry.id   a5582ce733a993d8d50ce0e30c96042d
#
_cell.length_a   1.000
_cell.length_b   1.000
_cell.length_c   1.000
_cell.angle_alpha   90.00
_cell.angle_beta   90.00
_cell.angle_gamma   90.00
#
_symmetry.space_group_name_H-M   'P 1'
#
loop_
_entity.id
_entity.type
_entity.pdbx_description
1 polymer ?
#
loop_
_entity_poly.entity_id
_entity_poly.type
_entity_poly.pdbx_seq_one_letter_code
_entity_poly.pdbx_strand_id
1 'polypeptide(L)'
;MTVIIAHRGSAGTHPENTLPAFMEAVRTGTDGIELDVHLTADQQLVVIHDESVDRTTDGKGLIRELTLKEIKELDAGSWFDEKYQATKISTLQEVLNLLLQMRFRGFLCIEIKTNKFHYPGIEEKISKVMTSKEWPFTYWYTSFNIDSLRIMHEYEPDIQYDLIQKNDLEKYQTVLETDFIEGLHPSYDWVKQHPEIVKNYEKAIRPWTPNLYETMMTCYENNLAGIITDFPEKAIRTRSRFKQ
;
A
#
# COMPACT_ATOMS: atom_id res chain seq x y z
N MET A 1 0.12 -12.67 -15.64
CA MET A 1 0.81 -13.27 -14.45
C MET A 1 0.45 -12.43 -13.24
N THR A 2 -0.03 -13.04 -12.16
CA THR A 2 -0.38 -12.36 -10.91
C THR A 2 0.85 -11.70 -10.29
N VAL A 3 0.86 -10.38 -10.12
CA VAL A 3 1.95 -9.65 -9.49
C VAL A 3 1.87 -9.76 -7.96
N ILE A 4 3.01 -9.67 -7.29
CA ILE A 4 3.13 -9.75 -5.84
C ILE A 4 3.50 -8.37 -5.30
N ILE A 5 2.64 -7.85 -4.44
CA ILE A 5 2.76 -6.53 -3.81
C ILE A 5 3.02 -6.74 -2.32
N ALA A 6 4.14 -6.26 -1.84
CA ALA A 6 4.52 -6.31 -0.43
C ALA A 6 3.70 -5.28 0.36
N HIS A 7 2.72 -5.73 1.14
CA HIS A 7 1.82 -4.93 1.96
C HIS A 7 2.58 -4.22 3.08
N ARG A 8 2.62 -2.89 3.05
CA ARG A 8 3.39 -2.06 3.99
C ARG A 8 4.85 -2.49 4.08
N GLY A 9 5.41 -2.93 2.94
CA GLY A 9 6.67 -3.67 2.88
C GLY A 9 6.49 -5.15 3.23
N SER A 10 7.50 -5.79 3.82
CA SER A 10 7.43 -7.19 4.28
C SER A 10 6.85 -7.26 5.70
N ALA A 11 5.59 -6.83 5.89
CA ALA A 11 4.97 -6.61 7.19
C ALA A 11 4.83 -7.87 8.06
N GLY A 12 4.83 -9.06 7.46
CA GLY A 12 4.77 -10.33 8.19
C GLY A 12 6.09 -10.73 8.86
N THR A 13 7.21 -10.05 8.55
CA THR A 13 8.55 -10.37 9.06
C THR A 13 9.31 -9.16 9.62
N HIS A 14 8.82 -7.94 9.35
CA HIS A 14 9.41 -6.66 9.74
C HIS A 14 8.31 -5.69 10.19
N PRO A 15 8.62 -4.67 11.02
CA PRO A 15 7.61 -3.69 11.42
C PRO A 15 7.04 -2.95 10.20
N GLU A 16 5.72 -3.00 10.05
CA GLU A 16 5.01 -2.46 8.90
C GLU A 16 5.32 -0.97 8.64
N ASN A 17 5.31 -0.56 7.37
CA ASN A 17 5.50 0.84 6.95
C ASN A 17 6.84 1.48 7.43
N THR A 18 7.86 0.67 7.65
CA THR A 18 9.20 1.14 8.07
C THR A 18 10.26 0.84 7.01
N LEU A 19 11.39 1.57 7.08
CA LEU A 19 12.51 1.32 6.15
C LEU A 19 12.99 -0.14 6.19
N PRO A 20 13.14 -0.82 7.35
CA PRO A 20 13.45 -2.25 7.40
C PRO A 20 12.46 -3.14 6.62
N ALA A 21 11.15 -2.88 6.70
CA ALA A 21 10.14 -3.64 5.97
C ALA A 21 10.25 -3.43 4.45
N PHE A 22 10.52 -2.21 4.01
CA PHE A 22 10.71 -1.89 2.59
C PHE A 22 12.04 -2.46 2.05
N MET A 23 13.12 -2.40 2.84
CA MET A 23 14.39 -3.04 2.47
C MET A 23 14.21 -4.55 2.25
N GLU A 24 13.52 -5.23 3.17
CA GLU A 24 13.26 -6.65 3.04
C GLU A 24 12.37 -6.95 1.82
N ALA A 25 11.33 -6.15 1.56
CA ALA A 25 10.50 -6.30 0.37
C ALA A 25 11.34 -6.24 -0.92
N VAL A 26 12.23 -5.25 -1.05
CA VAL A 26 13.16 -5.15 -2.20
C VAL A 26 14.09 -6.38 -2.25
N ARG A 27 14.64 -6.81 -1.11
CA ARG A 27 15.56 -7.97 -1.02
C ARG A 27 14.90 -9.27 -1.49
N THR A 28 13.60 -9.45 -1.22
CA THR A 28 12.86 -10.65 -1.65
C THR A 28 12.63 -10.69 -3.17
N GLY A 29 12.77 -9.57 -3.86
CA GLY A 29 12.47 -9.45 -5.28
C GLY A 29 10.98 -9.38 -5.59
N THR A 30 10.19 -8.76 -4.70
CA THR A 30 8.76 -8.48 -4.94
C THR A 30 8.55 -7.65 -6.20
N ASP A 31 7.43 -7.85 -6.90
CA ASP A 31 7.11 -7.07 -8.10
C ASP A 31 6.74 -5.62 -7.75
N GLY A 32 6.09 -5.42 -6.60
CA GLY A 32 5.68 -4.10 -6.11
C GLY A 32 5.71 -3.98 -4.58
N ILE A 33 5.62 -2.75 -4.11
CA ILE A 33 5.54 -2.41 -2.69
C ILE A 33 4.31 -1.51 -2.50
N GLU A 34 3.55 -1.78 -1.47
CA GLU A 34 2.45 -0.92 -1.04
C GLU A 34 2.84 -0.20 0.25
N LEU A 35 2.36 1.04 0.42
CA LEU A 35 2.53 1.85 1.61
C LEU A 35 1.36 2.83 1.82
N ASP A 36 1.18 3.25 3.07
CA ASP A 36 0.11 4.14 3.52
C ASP A 36 0.64 5.54 3.83
N VAL A 37 -0.02 6.60 3.32
CA VAL A 37 0.41 7.98 3.53
C VAL A 37 -0.62 8.79 4.30
N HIS A 38 -0.16 9.45 5.38
CA HIS A 38 -0.90 10.44 6.16
C HIS A 38 -0.19 11.80 6.14
N LEU A 39 -0.89 12.82 6.64
CA LEU A 39 -0.38 14.18 6.79
C LEU A 39 -0.32 14.57 8.27
N THR A 40 0.83 15.06 8.72
CA THR A 40 1.06 15.55 10.10
C THR A 40 0.45 16.94 10.33
N ALA A 41 0.43 17.40 11.62
CA ALA A 41 -0.02 18.73 11.97
C ALA A 41 0.74 19.85 11.25
N ASP A 42 2.05 19.67 11.03
CA ASP A 42 2.93 20.59 10.29
C ASP A 42 3.05 20.22 8.81
N GLN A 43 2.04 19.50 8.28
CA GLN A 43 1.85 19.26 6.85
C GLN A 43 2.97 18.45 6.19
N GLN A 44 3.58 17.50 6.90
CA GLN A 44 4.58 16.56 6.35
C GLN A 44 3.93 15.22 6.01
N LEU A 45 4.32 14.62 4.88
CA LEU A 45 3.86 13.30 4.46
C LEU A 45 4.62 12.21 5.22
N VAL A 46 3.92 11.43 6.03
CA VAL A 46 4.47 10.31 6.81
C VAL A 46 3.84 8.99 6.39
N VAL A 47 4.62 7.91 6.53
CA VAL A 47 4.24 6.57 6.10
C VAL A 47 3.88 5.71 7.31
N ILE A 48 2.57 5.50 7.52
CA ILE A 48 1.99 4.74 8.63
C ILE A 48 0.55 4.40 8.26
N HIS A 49 0.01 3.27 8.76
CA HIS A 49 -1.33 2.82 8.38
C HIS A 49 -2.46 3.47 9.17
N ASP A 50 -2.38 3.44 10.50
CA ASP A 50 -3.47 3.91 11.37
C ASP A 50 -3.47 5.45 11.45
N GLU A 51 -4.60 6.02 11.77
CA GLU A 51 -4.74 7.47 12.01
C GLU A 51 -4.05 7.93 13.30
N SER A 52 -3.65 6.99 14.16
CA SER A 52 -2.88 7.25 15.39
C SER A 52 -1.58 6.46 15.41
N VAL A 53 -0.63 6.93 16.19
CA VAL A 53 0.67 6.24 16.40
C VAL A 53 0.58 5.08 17.39
N ASP A 54 -0.57 4.86 18.02
CA ASP A 54 -0.76 4.05 19.22
C ASP A 54 -0.42 2.56 19.07
N ARG A 55 -0.71 1.96 17.93
CA ARG A 55 -0.54 0.52 17.73
C ARG A 55 0.88 0.12 17.36
N THR A 56 1.55 0.95 16.59
CA THR A 56 2.84 0.62 15.98
C THR A 56 3.99 1.46 16.50
N THR A 57 3.79 2.17 17.62
CA THR A 57 4.86 2.90 18.29
C THR A 57 4.72 2.84 19.82
N ASP A 58 5.73 3.36 20.51
CA ASP A 58 5.72 3.59 21.96
C ASP A 58 4.99 4.88 22.41
N GLY A 59 4.44 5.65 21.45
CA GLY A 59 3.71 6.89 21.68
C GLY A 59 2.20 6.76 21.62
N LYS A 60 1.52 7.91 21.76
CA LYS A 60 0.07 8.05 21.71
C LYS A 60 -0.31 9.32 20.95
N GLY A 61 -1.43 9.28 20.24
CA GLY A 61 -2.02 10.46 19.60
C GLY A 61 -2.32 10.30 18.11
N LEU A 62 -3.08 11.24 17.57
CA LEU A 62 -3.46 11.26 16.17
C LEU A 62 -2.35 11.88 15.32
N ILE A 63 -2.05 11.27 14.17
CA ILE A 63 -1.03 11.76 13.22
C ILE A 63 -1.26 13.23 12.87
N ARG A 64 -2.49 13.61 12.60
CA ARG A 64 -2.88 14.98 12.23
C ARG A 64 -2.70 16.02 13.33
N GLU A 65 -2.46 15.60 14.56
CA GLU A 65 -2.27 16.46 15.74
C GLU A 65 -0.81 16.53 16.20
N LEU A 66 0.04 15.64 15.65
CA LEU A 66 1.46 15.57 15.95
C LEU A 66 2.29 16.22 14.82
N THR A 67 3.33 16.93 15.18
CA THR A 67 4.35 17.42 14.24
C THR A 67 5.28 16.30 13.79
N LEU A 68 5.95 16.46 12.64
CA LEU A 68 6.99 15.51 12.20
C LEU A 68 8.07 15.32 13.27
N LYS A 69 8.46 16.40 13.96
CA LYS A 69 9.46 16.31 15.04
C LYS A 69 9.01 15.37 16.15
N GLU A 70 7.78 15.49 16.62
CA GLU A 70 7.22 14.61 17.66
C GLU A 70 7.12 13.16 17.18
N ILE A 71 6.66 12.95 15.96
CA ILE A 71 6.58 11.61 15.33
C ILE A 71 7.96 10.96 15.21
N LYS A 72 9.01 11.73 14.89
CA LYS A 72 10.39 11.21 14.76
C LYS A 72 11.04 10.82 16.09
N GLU A 73 10.52 11.26 17.22
CA GLU A 73 11.00 10.80 18.54
C GLU A 73 10.53 9.37 18.85
N LEU A 74 9.41 8.93 18.30
CA LEU A 74 8.77 7.64 18.60
C LEU A 74 9.60 6.45 18.09
N ASP A 75 9.50 5.32 18.81
CA ASP A 75 10.01 4.02 18.39
C ASP A 75 8.89 3.26 17.67
N ALA A 76 9.07 3.02 16.38
CA ALA A 76 8.13 2.30 15.52
C ALA A 76 8.56 0.84 15.24
N GLY A 77 9.50 0.30 15.99
CA GLY A 77 10.04 -1.04 15.75
C GLY A 77 9.89 -2.02 16.91
N SER A 78 10.11 -1.57 18.14
CA SER A 78 10.12 -2.43 19.33
C SER A 78 8.81 -3.17 19.59
N TRP A 79 7.67 -2.64 19.14
CA TRP A 79 6.36 -3.31 19.24
C TRP A 79 6.32 -4.62 18.43
N PHE A 80 7.14 -4.73 17.38
CA PHE A 80 7.24 -5.91 16.55
C PHE A 80 8.28 -6.91 17.09
N ASP A 81 9.50 -6.41 17.37
CA ASP A 81 10.60 -7.20 17.93
C ASP A 81 11.69 -6.24 18.44
N GLU A 82 12.32 -6.51 19.59
CA GLU A 82 13.38 -5.69 20.20
C GLU A 82 14.56 -5.40 19.25
N LYS A 83 14.87 -6.29 18.32
CA LYS A 83 15.94 -6.07 17.32
C LYS A 83 15.67 -4.87 16.40
N TYR A 84 14.42 -4.39 16.33
CA TYR A 84 14.02 -3.21 15.56
C TYR A 84 13.89 -1.95 16.43
N GLN A 85 14.36 -1.99 17.66
CA GLN A 85 14.40 -0.82 18.54
C GLN A 85 15.00 0.39 17.82
N ALA A 86 14.49 1.59 18.12
CA ALA A 86 14.85 2.85 17.51
C ALA A 86 14.51 3.01 16.02
N THR A 87 13.79 2.07 15.41
CA THR A 87 13.19 2.29 14.08
C THR A 87 12.20 3.44 14.16
N LYS A 88 12.22 4.33 13.15
CA LYS A 88 11.40 5.54 13.12
C LYS A 88 10.29 5.43 12.07
N ILE A 89 9.17 6.14 12.31
CA ILE A 89 8.20 6.42 11.26
C ILE A 89 8.90 7.21 10.17
N SER A 90 8.77 6.78 8.92
CA SER A 90 9.42 7.41 7.77
C SER A 90 8.52 8.47 7.14
N THR A 91 9.13 9.50 6.57
CA THR A 91 8.45 10.34 5.58
C THR A 91 8.37 9.61 4.24
N LEU A 92 7.43 10.01 3.37
CA LEU A 92 7.36 9.49 2.00
C LEU A 92 8.70 9.70 1.27
N GLN A 93 9.32 10.88 1.44
CA GLN A 93 10.62 11.18 0.81
C GLN A 93 11.75 10.24 1.27
N GLU A 94 11.78 9.85 2.56
CA GLU A 94 12.78 8.89 3.07
C GLU A 94 12.61 7.51 2.44
N VAL A 95 11.35 7.04 2.28
CA VAL A 95 11.07 5.78 1.60
C VAL A 95 11.49 5.84 0.14
N LEU A 96 11.14 6.90 -0.59
CA LEU A 96 11.54 7.07 -1.98
C LEU A 96 13.07 7.10 -2.15
N ASN A 97 13.79 7.76 -1.24
CA ASN A 97 15.25 7.77 -1.25
C ASN A 97 15.85 6.37 -1.00
N LEU A 98 15.26 5.60 -0.08
CA LEU A 98 15.65 4.20 0.14
C LEU A 98 15.48 3.36 -1.13
N LEU A 99 14.32 3.44 -1.78
CA LEU A 99 14.03 2.69 -3.01
C LEU A 99 15.01 3.03 -4.13
N LEU A 100 15.42 4.31 -4.25
CA LEU A 100 16.48 4.74 -5.17
C LEU A 100 17.83 4.12 -4.83
N GLN A 101 18.24 4.17 -3.55
CA GLN A 101 19.53 3.61 -3.09
C GLN A 101 19.59 2.10 -3.34
N MET A 102 18.48 1.39 -3.15
CA MET A 102 18.35 -0.04 -3.41
C MET A 102 18.16 -0.38 -4.88
N ARG A 103 18.10 0.61 -5.77
CA ARG A 103 17.87 0.43 -7.22
C ARG A 103 16.57 -0.34 -7.53
N PHE A 104 15.55 -0.12 -6.74
CA PHE A 104 14.24 -0.73 -6.97
C PHE A 104 13.71 -0.36 -8.36
N ARG A 105 13.13 -1.32 -9.09
CA ARG A 105 12.65 -1.19 -10.48
C ARG A 105 11.21 -1.69 -10.66
N GLY A 106 10.58 -2.14 -9.58
CA GLY A 106 9.19 -2.60 -9.60
C GLY A 106 8.19 -1.46 -9.67
N PHE A 107 7.12 -1.57 -8.93
CA PHE A 107 6.14 -0.49 -8.81
C PHE A 107 5.82 -0.17 -7.35
N LEU A 108 5.38 1.06 -7.11
CA LEU A 108 4.99 1.56 -5.80
C LEU A 108 3.49 1.86 -5.79
N CYS A 109 2.74 1.19 -4.92
CA CYS A 109 1.33 1.42 -4.68
C CYS A 109 1.19 2.33 -3.45
N ILE A 110 0.66 3.54 -3.62
CA ILE A 110 0.55 4.55 -2.57
C ILE A 110 -0.91 4.67 -2.14
N GLU A 111 -1.23 4.20 -0.92
CA GLU A 111 -2.56 4.43 -0.33
C GLU A 111 -2.65 5.83 0.27
N ILE A 112 -3.63 6.61 -0.19
CA ILE A 112 -3.95 7.92 0.37
C ILE A 112 -4.99 7.73 1.48
N LYS A 113 -4.58 7.97 2.74
CA LYS A 113 -5.39 7.71 3.95
C LYS A 113 -6.33 8.85 4.29
N THR A 114 -7.43 8.98 3.52
CA THR A 114 -8.42 10.07 3.69
C THR A 114 -9.84 9.56 3.99
N ASN A 115 -9.98 8.28 4.26
CA ASN A 115 -11.29 7.65 4.47
C ASN A 115 -11.91 7.92 5.85
N LYS A 116 -11.11 8.22 6.89
CA LYS A 116 -11.61 8.57 8.23
C LYS A 116 -11.45 10.05 8.54
N PHE A 117 -10.32 10.64 8.16
CA PHE A 117 -10.06 12.05 8.35
C PHE A 117 -9.75 12.70 7.00
N HIS A 118 -10.33 13.87 6.80
CA HIS A 118 -9.94 14.70 5.69
C HIS A 118 -8.61 15.39 5.99
N TYR A 119 -7.67 15.33 5.03
CA TYR A 119 -6.37 16.00 5.09
C TYR A 119 -6.28 17.00 3.92
N PRO A 120 -6.73 18.26 4.09
CA PRO A 120 -6.74 19.22 2.98
C PRO A 120 -5.37 19.37 2.32
N GLY A 121 -5.30 19.10 1.01
CA GLY A 121 -4.08 19.25 0.21
C GLY A 121 -3.10 18.08 0.28
N ILE A 122 -3.46 16.94 0.86
CA ILE A 122 -2.60 15.74 0.88
C ILE A 122 -2.31 15.26 -0.54
N GLU A 123 -3.30 15.28 -1.42
CA GLU A 123 -3.19 14.87 -2.82
C GLU A 123 -2.18 15.74 -3.58
N GLU A 124 -2.31 17.06 -3.47
CA GLU A 124 -1.36 18.01 -4.08
C GLU A 124 0.07 17.80 -3.60
N LYS A 125 0.25 17.54 -2.28
CA LYS A 125 1.57 17.31 -1.70
C LYS A 125 2.19 15.99 -2.16
N ILE A 126 1.40 14.93 -2.24
CA ILE A 126 1.87 13.63 -2.77
C ILE A 126 2.26 13.81 -4.23
N SER A 127 1.42 14.41 -5.06
CA SER A 127 1.70 14.67 -6.47
C SER A 127 2.98 15.50 -6.65
N LYS A 128 3.17 16.58 -5.88
CA LYS A 128 4.40 17.38 -5.92
C LYS A 128 5.66 16.57 -5.61
N VAL A 129 5.58 15.64 -4.67
CA VAL A 129 6.72 14.76 -4.34
C VAL A 129 6.95 13.77 -5.48
N MET A 130 5.89 13.13 -6.00
CA MET A 130 6.01 12.08 -7.01
C MET A 130 6.43 12.64 -8.37
N THR A 131 5.98 13.83 -8.74
CA THR A 131 6.34 14.50 -10.02
C THR A 131 7.62 15.32 -9.94
N SER A 132 8.28 15.42 -8.78
CA SER A 132 9.50 16.22 -8.60
C SER A 132 10.69 15.78 -9.45
N LYS A 133 10.67 14.53 -9.91
CA LYS A 133 11.68 13.93 -10.79
C LYS A 133 11.16 12.63 -11.42
N GLU A 134 11.87 12.12 -12.42
CA GLU A 134 11.64 10.77 -12.93
C GLU A 134 12.15 9.72 -11.94
N TRP A 135 11.30 8.73 -11.65
CA TRP A 135 11.63 7.60 -10.80
C TRP A 135 12.03 6.39 -11.64
N PRO A 136 12.97 5.55 -11.18
CA PRO A 136 13.35 4.33 -11.89
C PRO A 136 12.35 3.18 -11.75
N PHE A 137 11.23 3.41 -11.08
CA PHE A 137 10.11 2.51 -10.86
C PHE A 137 8.80 3.21 -11.27
N THR A 138 7.78 2.45 -11.60
CA THR A 138 6.43 2.99 -11.82
C THR A 138 5.70 3.14 -10.49
N TYR A 139 4.60 3.90 -10.47
CA TYR A 139 3.77 4.04 -9.29
C TYR A 139 2.32 4.24 -9.68
N TRP A 140 1.42 3.97 -8.74
CA TRP A 140 0.01 4.29 -8.83
C TRP A 140 -0.57 4.64 -7.46
N TYR A 141 -1.80 5.15 -7.47
CA TYR A 141 -2.49 5.56 -6.27
C TYR A 141 -3.68 4.66 -5.97
N THR A 142 -3.92 4.46 -4.68
CA THR A 142 -5.07 3.74 -4.20
C THR A 142 -5.65 4.42 -2.96
N SER A 143 -6.95 4.26 -2.72
CA SER A 143 -7.64 4.79 -1.55
C SER A 143 -8.95 4.04 -1.32
N PHE A 144 -9.43 4.06 -0.07
CA PHE A 144 -10.82 3.77 0.25
C PHE A 144 -11.77 4.92 -0.11
N ASN A 145 -11.23 6.11 -0.33
CA ASN A 145 -11.96 7.34 -0.64
C ASN A 145 -11.83 7.69 -2.12
N ILE A 146 -12.91 7.50 -2.87
CA ILE A 146 -12.90 7.78 -4.31
C ILE A 146 -12.71 9.27 -4.63
N ASP A 147 -13.11 10.17 -3.73
CA ASP A 147 -12.96 11.61 -3.96
C ASP A 147 -11.48 12.01 -3.93
N SER A 148 -10.66 11.40 -3.06
CA SER A 148 -9.20 11.57 -3.13
C SER A 148 -8.60 11.08 -4.45
N LEU A 149 -9.11 9.97 -4.99
CA LEU A 149 -8.63 9.48 -6.30
C LEU A 149 -9.06 10.42 -7.44
N ARG A 150 -10.25 11.02 -7.38
CA ARG A 150 -10.68 12.06 -8.35
C ARG A 150 -9.78 13.29 -8.29
N ILE A 151 -9.48 13.79 -7.09
CA ILE A 151 -8.56 14.91 -6.89
C ILE A 151 -7.16 14.57 -7.41
N MET A 152 -6.63 13.38 -7.10
CA MET A 152 -5.34 12.94 -7.63
C MET A 152 -5.33 12.86 -9.16
N HIS A 153 -6.40 12.36 -9.76
CA HIS A 153 -6.53 12.27 -11.23
C HIS A 153 -6.52 13.65 -11.92
N GLU A 154 -6.97 14.69 -11.24
CA GLU A 154 -6.82 16.07 -11.75
C GLU A 154 -5.35 16.53 -11.79
N TYR A 155 -4.51 16.06 -10.84
CA TYR A 155 -3.07 16.38 -10.81
C TYR A 155 -2.25 15.49 -11.74
N GLU A 156 -2.58 14.21 -11.85
CA GLU A 156 -1.80 13.20 -12.58
C GLU A 156 -2.71 12.29 -13.42
N PRO A 157 -3.30 12.77 -14.53
CA PRO A 157 -4.32 12.03 -15.29
C PRO A 157 -3.82 10.75 -15.97
N ASP A 158 -2.52 10.61 -16.17
CA ASP A 158 -1.90 9.47 -16.89
C ASP A 158 -1.41 8.35 -15.95
N ILE A 159 -1.72 8.44 -14.64
CA ILE A 159 -1.32 7.44 -13.64
C ILE A 159 -2.48 6.48 -13.36
N GLN A 160 -2.16 5.24 -13.03
CA GLN A 160 -3.16 4.23 -12.62
C GLN A 160 -3.79 4.57 -11.26
N TYR A 161 -5.09 4.32 -11.14
CA TYR A 161 -5.90 4.50 -9.92
C TYR A 161 -6.69 3.25 -9.62
N ASP A 162 -6.59 2.75 -8.38
CA ASP A 162 -7.33 1.59 -7.92
C ASP A 162 -8.14 1.94 -6.65
N LEU A 163 -9.40 1.49 -6.57
CA LEU A 163 -10.25 1.71 -5.40
C LEU A 163 -10.11 0.54 -4.41
N ILE A 164 -9.94 0.86 -3.12
CA ILE A 164 -9.91 -0.14 -2.05
C ILE A 164 -11.31 -0.33 -1.48
N GLN A 165 -11.66 -1.59 -1.21
CA GLN A 165 -12.88 -1.91 -0.47
C GLN A 165 -12.67 -3.14 0.43
N LYS A 166 -13.45 -3.25 1.50
CA LYS A 166 -13.41 -4.42 2.39
C LYS A 166 -14.44 -5.47 1.98
N ASN A 167 -15.70 -5.10 2.02
CA ASN A 167 -16.82 -5.96 1.64
C ASN A 167 -18.01 -5.07 1.23
N ASP A 168 -17.88 -4.39 0.09
CA ASP A 168 -18.79 -3.33 -0.34
C ASP A 168 -19.10 -3.50 -1.84
N LEU A 169 -20.35 -3.90 -2.13
CA LEU A 169 -20.82 -4.09 -3.51
C LEU A 169 -21.08 -2.76 -4.23
N GLU A 170 -21.36 -1.67 -3.50
CA GLU A 170 -21.55 -0.36 -4.14
C GLU A 170 -20.22 0.14 -4.68
N LYS A 171 -19.13 -0.04 -3.92
CA LYS A 171 -17.78 0.29 -4.41
C LYS A 171 -17.35 -0.56 -5.60
N TYR A 172 -17.72 -1.84 -5.62
CA TYR A 172 -17.51 -2.68 -6.79
C TYR A 172 -18.17 -2.08 -8.03
N GLN A 173 -19.44 -1.67 -7.93
CA GLN A 173 -20.16 -1.02 -9.03
C GLN A 173 -19.54 0.33 -9.40
N THR A 174 -19.16 1.13 -8.41
CA THR A 174 -18.49 2.41 -8.61
C THR A 174 -17.22 2.28 -9.45
N VAL A 175 -16.42 1.23 -9.24
CA VAL A 175 -15.21 0.97 -10.05
C VAL A 175 -15.58 0.71 -11.51
N LEU A 176 -16.63 -0.08 -11.78
CA LEU A 176 -17.07 -0.35 -13.16
C LEU A 176 -17.55 0.91 -13.89
N GLU A 177 -18.23 1.80 -13.17
CA GLU A 177 -18.84 3.01 -13.71
C GLU A 177 -17.86 4.20 -13.79
N THR A 178 -16.65 4.08 -13.24
CA THR A 178 -15.67 5.16 -13.20
C THR A 178 -14.51 4.87 -14.16
N ASP A 179 -14.44 5.58 -15.26
CA ASP A 179 -13.51 5.31 -16.37
C ASP A 179 -12.04 5.33 -15.95
N PHE A 180 -11.63 6.32 -15.14
CA PHE A 180 -10.23 6.48 -14.72
C PHE A 180 -9.78 5.47 -13.64
N ILE A 181 -10.69 4.72 -13.00
CA ILE A 181 -10.33 3.65 -12.06
C ILE A 181 -10.04 2.37 -12.83
N GLU A 182 -8.82 1.85 -12.70
CA GLU A 182 -8.35 0.67 -13.44
C GLU A 182 -8.50 -0.65 -12.67
N GLY A 183 -8.58 -0.57 -11.33
CA GLY A 183 -8.65 -1.77 -10.52
C GLY A 183 -9.38 -1.62 -9.20
N LEU A 184 -9.64 -2.79 -8.61
CA LEU A 184 -10.26 -2.97 -7.30
C LEU A 184 -9.30 -3.72 -6.37
N HIS A 185 -9.10 -3.19 -5.17
CA HIS A 185 -8.38 -3.86 -4.09
C HIS A 185 -9.38 -4.33 -3.01
N PRO A 186 -10.01 -5.49 -3.17
CA PRO A 186 -10.95 -6.03 -2.19
C PRO A 186 -10.22 -6.75 -1.06
N SER A 187 -10.90 -6.96 0.10
CA SER A 187 -10.42 -7.97 1.04
C SER A 187 -10.44 -9.36 0.39
N TYR A 188 -9.55 -10.25 0.79
CA TYR A 188 -9.56 -11.64 0.29
C TYR A 188 -10.87 -12.37 0.64
N ASP A 189 -11.49 -12.04 1.76
CA ASP A 189 -12.79 -12.60 2.15
C ASP A 189 -13.89 -12.25 1.14
N TRP A 190 -13.85 -11.02 0.58
CA TRP A 190 -14.76 -10.63 -0.49
C TRP A 190 -14.56 -11.48 -1.76
N VAL A 191 -13.32 -11.71 -2.15
CA VAL A 191 -12.97 -12.59 -3.30
C VAL A 191 -13.53 -13.98 -3.11
N LYS A 192 -13.38 -14.53 -1.92
CA LYS A 192 -13.91 -15.86 -1.54
C LYS A 192 -15.44 -15.92 -1.57
N GLN A 193 -16.12 -14.84 -1.18
CA GLN A 193 -17.58 -14.77 -1.14
C GLN A 193 -18.22 -14.53 -2.52
N HIS A 194 -17.47 -13.99 -3.48
CA HIS A 194 -17.98 -13.58 -4.80
C HIS A 194 -17.18 -14.16 -5.98
N PRO A 195 -16.98 -15.51 -6.04
CA PRO A 195 -16.12 -16.12 -7.06
C PRO A 195 -16.61 -15.87 -8.49
N GLU A 196 -17.93 -15.80 -8.71
CA GLU A 196 -18.49 -15.55 -10.04
C GLU A 196 -18.27 -14.10 -10.50
N ILE A 197 -18.29 -13.13 -9.57
CA ILE A 197 -17.96 -11.75 -9.88
C ILE A 197 -16.48 -11.67 -10.25
N VAL A 198 -15.61 -12.24 -9.42
CA VAL A 198 -14.17 -12.24 -9.62
C VAL A 198 -13.77 -12.82 -10.98
N LYS A 199 -14.40 -13.91 -11.38
CA LYS A 199 -14.12 -14.59 -12.65
C LYS A 199 -14.46 -13.76 -13.89
N ASN A 200 -15.50 -12.92 -13.79
CA ASN A 200 -16.04 -12.16 -14.91
C ASN A 200 -15.72 -10.66 -14.81
N TYR A 201 -14.85 -10.25 -13.88
CA TYR A 201 -14.54 -8.84 -13.66
C TYR A 201 -13.66 -8.27 -14.78
N GLU A 202 -14.10 -7.18 -15.37
CA GLU A 202 -13.45 -6.57 -16.54
C GLU A 202 -12.21 -5.75 -16.19
N LYS A 203 -12.09 -5.29 -14.93
CA LYS A 203 -10.95 -4.50 -14.43
C LYS A 203 -10.01 -5.35 -13.56
N ALA A 204 -8.88 -4.80 -13.17
CA ALA A 204 -7.90 -5.53 -12.37
C ALA A 204 -8.40 -5.80 -10.94
N ILE A 205 -8.21 -7.03 -10.42
CA ILE A 205 -8.47 -7.39 -9.02
C ILE A 205 -7.14 -7.70 -8.34
N ARG A 206 -6.87 -7.02 -7.19
CA ARG A 206 -5.68 -7.18 -6.35
C ARG A 206 -6.08 -7.27 -4.88
N PRO A 207 -6.44 -8.48 -4.37
CA PRO A 207 -6.92 -8.64 -3.00
C PRO A 207 -5.83 -8.44 -1.94
N TRP A 208 -6.26 -7.97 -0.77
CA TRP A 208 -5.50 -7.90 0.48
C TRP A 208 -6.22 -8.72 1.57
N THR A 209 -5.62 -9.50 2.48
CA THR A 209 -4.23 -9.93 2.41
C THR A 209 -4.17 -11.44 2.35
N PRO A 210 -3.96 -12.06 1.18
CA PRO A 210 -3.74 -13.49 1.09
C PRO A 210 -2.36 -13.84 1.63
N ASN A 211 -2.31 -14.30 2.89
CA ASN A 211 -1.08 -14.61 3.63
C ASN A 211 -0.82 -16.12 3.77
N LEU A 212 -1.81 -16.96 3.48
CA LEU A 212 -1.68 -18.41 3.53
C LEU A 212 -1.38 -18.98 2.14
N TYR A 213 -0.72 -20.14 2.10
CA TYR A 213 -0.40 -20.83 0.86
C TYR A 213 -1.66 -21.05 -0.01
N GLU A 214 -2.73 -21.55 0.60
CA GLU A 214 -3.98 -21.88 -0.06
C GLU A 214 -4.66 -20.61 -0.64
N THR A 215 -4.62 -19.50 0.11
CA THR A 215 -5.20 -18.23 -0.35
C THR A 215 -4.40 -17.62 -1.51
N MET A 216 -3.07 -17.74 -1.47
CA MET A 216 -2.19 -17.34 -2.58
C MET A 216 -2.45 -18.19 -3.83
N MET A 217 -2.54 -19.53 -3.65
CA MET A 217 -2.84 -20.46 -4.76
C MET A 217 -4.17 -20.12 -5.43
N THR A 218 -5.23 -19.90 -4.65
CA THR A 218 -6.54 -19.49 -5.19
C THR A 218 -6.42 -18.24 -6.07
N CYS A 219 -5.63 -17.25 -5.65
CA CYS A 219 -5.42 -16.04 -6.47
C CYS A 219 -4.67 -16.33 -7.77
N TYR A 220 -3.68 -17.23 -7.74
CA TYR A 220 -2.91 -17.61 -8.94
C TYR A 220 -3.75 -18.45 -9.91
N GLU A 221 -4.53 -19.41 -9.42
CA GLU A 221 -5.43 -20.25 -10.20
C GLU A 221 -6.52 -19.43 -10.92
N ASN A 222 -6.99 -18.37 -10.28
CA ASN A 222 -7.95 -17.44 -10.87
C ASN A 222 -7.31 -16.33 -11.72
N ASN A 223 -5.97 -16.35 -11.92
CA ASN A 223 -5.24 -15.36 -12.70
C ASN A 223 -5.52 -13.91 -12.29
N LEU A 224 -5.71 -13.66 -10.99
CA LEU A 224 -5.92 -12.29 -10.49
C LEU A 224 -4.75 -11.40 -10.89
N ALA A 225 -5.01 -10.10 -11.10
CA ALA A 225 -4.02 -9.14 -11.55
C ALA A 225 -2.84 -9.01 -10.57
N GLY A 226 -3.11 -9.13 -9.25
CA GLY A 226 -2.07 -9.12 -8.23
C GLY A 226 -2.58 -9.65 -6.91
N ILE A 227 -1.68 -9.77 -5.94
CA ILE A 227 -1.96 -10.00 -4.51
C ILE A 227 -1.18 -9.00 -3.66
N ILE A 228 -1.81 -8.46 -2.62
CA ILE A 228 -1.20 -7.59 -1.63
C ILE A 228 -1.03 -8.42 -0.35
N THR A 229 0.21 -8.76 0.03
CA THR A 229 0.50 -9.73 1.08
C THR A 229 1.58 -9.27 2.04
N ASP A 230 1.44 -9.65 3.33
CA ASP A 230 2.45 -9.40 4.36
C ASP A 230 3.71 -10.26 4.19
N PHE A 231 3.64 -11.34 3.39
CA PHE A 231 4.70 -12.32 3.20
C PHE A 231 5.15 -12.42 1.73
N PRO A 232 5.81 -11.39 1.16
CA PRO A 232 6.18 -11.37 -0.25
C PRO A 232 7.12 -12.52 -0.64
N GLU A 233 8.09 -12.91 0.19
CA GLU A 233 8.98 -14.03 -0.09
C GLU A 233 8.20 -15.36 -0.21
N LYS A 234 7.27 -15.62 0.70
CA LYS A 234 6.39 -16.79 0.65
C LYS A 234 5.55 -16.80 -0.63
N ALA A 235 5.00 -15.64 -1.00
CA ALA A 235 4.20 -15.50 -2.22
C ALA A 235 5.02 -15.79 -3.49
N ILE A 236 6.27 -15.31 -3.56
CA ILE A 236 7.18 -15.57 -4.67
C ILE A 236 7.49 -17.07 -4.78
N ARG A 237 7.80 -17.72 -3.67
CA ARG A 237 8.04 -19.18 -3.63
C ARG A 237 6.81 -19.97 -4.05
N THR A 238 5.61 -19.56 -3.63
CA THR A 238 4.34 -20.18 -4.00
C THR A 238 4.07 -20.01 -5.48
N ARG A 239 4.24 -18.81 -6.04
CA ARG A 239 4.10 -18.52 -7.48
C ARG A 239 5.06 -19.35 -8.34
N SER A 240 6.29 -19.52 -7.88
CA SER A 240 7.30 -20.33 -8.62
C SER A 240 6.91 -21.80 -8.70
N ARG A 241 6.27 -22.35 -7.67
CA ARG A 241 5.77 -23.74 -7.67
C ARG A 241 4.51 -23.90 -8.55
N PHE A 242 3.67 -22.89 -8.59
CA PHE A 242 2.46 -22.88 -9.43
C PHE A 242 2.77 -22.95 -10.93
N LYS A 243 3.96 -22.46 -11.35
CA LYS A 243 4.42 -22.48 -12.75
C LYS A 243 5.04 -23.80 -13.20
N GLN A 244 5.33 -24.71 -12.27
CA GLN A 244 5.87 -26.05 -12.57
C GLN A 244 4.76 -27.07 -12.78
#